data_d7a371b16ad2a25dc96244b819070db9
#
_entry.id   d7a371b16ad2a25dc96244b819070db9
#
_cell.length_a   1.000
_cell.length_b   1.000
_cell.length_c   1.000
_cell.angle_alpha   90.00
_cell.angle_beta   90.00
_cell.angle_gamma   90.00
#
_symmetry.space_group_name_H-M   'P 1'
#
loop_
_entity.id
_entity.type
_entity.pdbx_description
1 polymer ?
#
loop_
_entity_poly.entity_id
_entity_poly.type
_entity_poly.pdbx_seq_one_letter_code
_entity_poly.pdbx_strand_id
1 'polypeptide(L)'
;MVPLTEGPFHLHDYIYYIQDFIRQLGPNLHVISVCQPTVPVLAAISLMASERDPHLPKSMTMMGGPIDPRKSPTQVNNLATEKPYSWFENQVIHSVPASYPGFGRKVYPGFLQHAGFIAMNPGRHAQSHWDFYMHLREGDNESAEEHRKFYDEYNAVLDMPAEYYLETIKTVFQEHRLPLGTWEVEGKLVKPQDIKTVALFTIEGERDDISGLGQTHAAQELCSSIAKSSKQQFTAPQCGHYGIFSGRKWREIIYPKITDFIAKHS
;
A
#
# COMPACT_ATOMS: atom_id res chain seq x y z
N MET A 1 -1.91 -12.54 17.69
CA MET A 1 -0.48 -12.27 17.40
C MET A 1 0.24 -13.58 17.07
N VAL A 2 1.20 -13.53 16.17
CA VAL A 2 1.94 -14.71 15.71
C VAL A 2 3.01 -15.06 16.74
N PRO A 3 3.11 -16.34 17.20
CA PRO A 3 4.14 -16.77 18.15
C PRO A 3 5.57 -16.58 17.61
N LEU A 4 6.55 -16.44 18.51
CA LEU A 4 7.97 -16.36 18.11
C LEU A 4 8.48 -17.61 17.37
N THR A 5 7.87 -18.76 17.65
CA THR A 5 8.20 -20.05 17.03
C THR A 5 7.97 -20.07 15.51
N GLU A 6 7.11 -19.18 15.01
CA GLU A 6 6.86 -19.03 13.55
C GLU A 6 7.97 -18.27 12.81
N GLY A 7 9.02 -17.87 13.53
CA GLY A 7 10.14 -17.14 12.96
C GLY A 7 9.89 -15.66 12.68
N PRO A 8 10.88 -14.94 12.10
CA PRO A 8 10.74 -13.56 11.66
C PRO A 8 9.86 -13.46 10.40
N PHE A 9 9.40 -12.25 10.07
CA PHE A 9 8.68 -11.97 8.84
C PHE A 9 9.26 -10.71 8.19
N HIS A 10 9.92 -10.91 7.07
CA HIS A 10 10.65 -9.89 6.33
C HIS A 10 9.86 -9.35 5.12
N LEU A 11 10.35 -8.28 4.50
CA LEU A 11 9.76 -7.73 3.28
C LEU A 11 9.81 -8.74 2.11
N HIS A 12 10.86 -9.57 2.03
CA HIS A 12 10.94 -10.61 1.00
C HIS A 12 9.94 -11.75 1.23
N ASP A 13 9.61 -12.11 2.49
CA ASP A 13 8.58 -13.10 2.77
C ASP A 13 7.21 -12.63 2.25
N TYR A 14 6.90 -11.33 2.43
CA TYR A 14 5.67 -10.77 1.89
C TYR A 14 5.61 -10.83 0.35
N ILE A 15 6.75 -10.57 -0.32
CA ILE A 15 6.86 -10.72 -1.78
C ILE A 15 6.59 -12.16 -2.21
N TYR A 16 7.15 -13.15 -1.50
CA TYR A 16 6.92 -14.57 -1.80
C TYR A 16 5.47 -15.01 -1.54
N TYR A 17 4.85 -14.55 -0.46
CA TYR A 17 3.41 -14.78 -0.25
C TYR A 17 2.56 -14.24 -1.40
N ILE A 18 2.87 -13.03 -1.92
CA ILE A 18 2.16 -12.48 -3.09
C ILE A 18 2.34 -13.40 -4.30
N GLN A 19 3.56 -13.87 -4.58
CA GLN A 19 3.81 -14.79 -5.68
C GLN A 19 3.04 -16.11 -5.52
N ASP A 20 3.03 -16.67 -4.31
CA ASP A 20 2.32 -17.91 -4.01
C ASP A 20 0.81 -17.74 -4.17
N PHE A 21 0.22 -16.64 -3.72
CA PHE A 21 -1.18 -16.34 -3.94
C PHE A 21 -1.51 -16.21 -5.44
N ILE A 22 -0.65 -15.54 -6.20
CA ILE A 22 -0.82 -15.44 -7.65
C ILE A 22 -0.79 -16.82 -8.30
N ARG A 23 0.15 -17.69 -7.91
CA ARG A 23 0.24 -19.06 -8.45
C ARG A 23 -0.94 -19.94 -8.07
N GLN A 24 -1.41 -19.84 -6.82
CA GLN A 24 -2.52 -20.65 -6.31
C GLN A 24 -3.88 -20.23 -6.87
N LEU A 25 -4.10 -18.93 -7.07
CA LEU A 25 -5.36 -18.39 -7.56
C LEU A 25 -5.43 -18.32 -9.10
N GLY A 26 -4.28 -18.39 -9.77
CA GLY A 26 -4.20 -18.40 -11.23
C GLY A 26 -4.78 -19.65 -11.89
N PRO A 27 -4.87 -19.71 -13.21
CA PRO A 27 -4.59 -18.69 -14.21
C PRO A 27 -5.73 -17.66 -14.35
N ASN A 28 -5.47 -16.59 -15.11
CA ASN A 28 -6.46 -15.55 -15.46
C ASN A 28 -6.87 -14.63 -14.30
N LEU A 29 -6.00 -14.43 -13.33
CA LEU A 29 -6.25 -13.51 -12.22
C LEU A 29 -5.84 -12.06 -12.57
N HIS A 30 -6.47 -11.12 -11.87
CA HIS A 30 -6.13 -9.70 -11.87
C HIS A 30 -5.73 -9.28 -10.45
N VAL A 31 -4.66 -8.49 -10.32
CA VAL A 31 -4.18 -8.03 -9.01
C VAL A 31 -4.58 -6.57 -8.81
N ILE A 32 -5.16 -6.26 -7.65
CA ILE A 32 -5.40 -4.89 -7.20
C ILE A 32 -4.60 -4.68 -5.93
N SER A 33 -3.76 -3.67 -5.90
CA SER A 33 -2.96 -3.29 -4.74
C SER A 33 -3.21 -1.83 -4.35
N VAL A 34 -3.35 -1.58 -3.04
CA VAL A 34 -3.67 -0.27 -2.51
C VAL A 34 -2.62 0.16 -1.51
N CYS A 35 -2.17 1.42 -1.57
CA CYS A 35 -1.22 2.01 -0.65
C CYS A 35 0.16 1.32 -0.68
N GLN A 36 0.83 1.14 0.45
CA GLN A 36 2.17 0.56 0.56
C GLN A 36 2.34 -0.80 -0.12
N PRO A 37 1.39 -1.75 -0.08
CA PRO A 37 1.46 -3.03 -0.81
C PRO A 37 1.72 -2.93 -2.32
N THR A 38 1.50 -1.79 -2.95
CA THR A 38 1.82 -1.60 -4.39
C THR A 38 3.29 -1.88 -4.69
N VAL A 39 4.20 -1.53 -3.78
CA VAL A 39 5.65 -1.68 -3.94
C VAL A 39 6.06 -3.17 -3.95
N PRO A 40 5.75 -3.98 -2.91
CA PRO A 40 6.08 -5.41 -2.93
C PRO A 40 5.28 -6.20 -3.99
N VAL A 41 4.07 -5.76 -4.37
CA VAL A 41 3.33 -6.38 -5.49
C VAL A 41 4.05 -6.16 -6.81
N LEU A 42 4.53 -4.93 -7.07
CA LEU A 42 5.31 -4.65 -8.28
C LEU A 42 6.62 -5.46 -8.29
N ALA A 43 7.28 -5.59 -7.14
CA ALA A 43 8.48 -6.40 -7.01
C ALA A 43 8.20 -7.89 -7.28
N ALA A 44 7.12 -8.44 -6.69
CA ALA A 44 6.72 -9.84 -6.89
C ALA A 44 6.45 -10.15 -8.36
N ILE A 45 5.65 -9.33 -9.05
CA ILE A 45 5.35 -9.51 -10.48
C ILE A 45 6.60 -9.31 -11.34
N SER A 46 7.49 -8.38 -10.97
CA SER A 46 8.77 -8.17 -11.67
C SER A 46 9.67 -9.41 -11.62
N LEU A 47 9.81 -10.02 -10.44
CA LEU A 47 10.60 -11.23 -10.27
C LEU A 47 9.99 -12.41 -11.03
N MET A 48 8.68 -12.60 -10.95
CA MET A 48 7.97 -13.61 -11.73
C MET A 48 8.18 -13.41 -13.24
N ALA A 49 8.14 -12.15 -13.71
CA ALA A 49 8.37 -11.84 -15.13
C ALA A 49 9.82 -12.13 -15.56
N SER A 50 10.80 -11.77 -14.72
CA SER A 50 12.22 -12.07 -14.96
C SER A 50 12.48 -13.59 -15.04
N GLU A 51 11.77 -14.37 -14.24
CA GLU A 51 11.83 -15.84 -14.20
C GLU A 51 10.97 -16.52 -15.27
N ARG A 52 10.19 -15.75 -16.04
CA ARG A 52 9.24 -16.25 -17.04
C ARG A 52 8.20 -17.19 -16.44
N ASP A 53 7.73 -16.87 -15.23
CA ASP A 53 6.71 -17.65 -14.54
C ASP A 53 5.41 -17.68 -15.38
N PRO A 54 4.85 -18.88 -15.66
CA PRO A 54 3.64 -19.01 -16.47
C PRO A 54 2.37 -18.48 -15.78
N HIS A 55 2.41 -18.19 -14.47
CA HIS A 55 1.27 -17.75 -13.67
C HIS A 55 1.18 -16.22 -13.53
N LEU A 56 1.87 -15.45 -14.39
CA LEU A 56 1.75 -13.98 -14.37
C LEU A 56 0.27 -13.56 -14.44
N PRO A 57 -0.13 -12.53 -13.65
CA PRO A 57 -1.50 -12.02 -13.71
C PRO A 57 -1.77 -11.36 -15.07
N LYS A 58 -3.05 -11.30 -15.46
CA LYS A 58 -3.47 -10.61 -16.70
C LYS A 58 -3.29 -9.11 -16.59
N SER A 59 -3.59 -8.53 -15.41
CA SER A 59 -3.39 -7.12 -15.13
C SER A 59 -3.03 -6.86 -13.67
N MET A 60 -2.43 -5.70 -13.44
CA MET A 60 -2.17 -5.15 -12.12
C MET A 60 -2.69 -3.72 -12.05
N THR A 61 -3.54 -3.45 -11.05
CA THR A 61 -4.02 -2.11 -10.70
C THR A 61 -3.33 -1.65 -9.43
N MET A 62 -2.63 -0.53 -9.50
CA MET A 62 -1.87 0.05 -8.39
C MET A 62 -2.48 1.37 -7.98
N MET A 63 -2.82 1.52 -6.71
CA MET A 63 -3.62 2.64 -6.21
C MET A 63 -2.95 3.30 -5.00
N GLY A 64 -2.62 4.59 -5.12
CA GLY A 64 -2.15 5.41 -4.00
C GLY A 64 -0.93 4.87 -3.27
N GLY A 65 0.03 4.31 -3.97
CA GLY A 65 1.19 3.68 -3.38
C GLY A 65 2.52 4.36 -3.70
N PRO A 66 3.52 4.23 -2.80
CA PRO A 66 4.78 4.95 -2.88
C PRO A 66 5.80 4.24 -3.80
N ILE A 67 5.48 4.06 -5.09
CA ILE A 67 6.38 3.45 -6.07
C ILE A 67 7.66 4.29 -6.23
N ASP A 68 7.51 5.63 -6.29
CA ASP A 68 8.63 6.56 -6.19
C ASP A 68 8.31 7.68 -5.19
N PRO A 69 8.59 7.50 -3.90
CA PRO A 69 8.24 8.46 -2.85
C PRO A 69 9.02 9.78 -2.93
N ARG A 70 9.95 9.93 -3.86
CA ARG A 70 10.66 11.20 -4.12
C ARG A 70 9.80 12.18 -4.93
N LYS A 71 8.75 11.68 -5.62
CA LYS A 71 7.80 12.51 -6.37
C LYS A 71 6.77 13.11 -5.40
N SER A 72 6.65 14.42 -5.36
CA SER A 72 5.74 15.14 -4.46
C SER A 72 5.71 14.58 -3.04
N PRO A 73 6.85 14.59 -2.32
CA PRO A 73 6.97 13.95 -1.03
C PRO A 73 5.99 14.54 0.00
N THR A 74 5.30 13.67 0.71
CA THR A 74 4.35 14.01 1.77
C THR A 74 5.05 14.07 3.13
N GLN A 75 4.31 14.44 4.19
CA GLN A 75 4.86 14.43 5.55
C GLN A 75 5.39 13.04 5.97
N VAL A 76 4.74 11.96 5.53
CA VAL A 76 5.18 10.59 5.78
C VAL A 76 6.53 10.32 5.14
N ASN A 77 6.69 10.72 3.88
CA ASN A 77 7.95 10.54 3.16
C ASN A 77 9.08 11.38 3.79
N ASN A 78 8.77 12.63 4.15
CA ASN A 78 9.75 13.52 4.78
C ASN A 78 10.21 12.99 6.14
N LEU A 79 9.31 12.48 6.98
CA LEU A 79 9.67 11.84 8.25
C LEU A 79 10.66 10.68 8.03
N ALA A 80 10.41 9.85 7.01
CA ALA A 80 11.25 8.70 6.71
C ALA A 80 12.67 9.10 6.25
N THR A 81 12.82 10.23 5.56
CA THR A 81 14.10 10.73 5.07
C THR A 81 14.84 11.63 6.07
N GLU A 82 14.10 12.37 6.92
CA GLU A 82 14.68 13.26 7.94
C GLU A 82 15.20 12.52 9.16
N LYS A 83 14.61 11.37 9.49
CA LYS A 83 15.04 10.56 10.65
C LYS A 83 16.00 9.46 10.23
N PRO A 84 17.10 9.23 10.99
CA PRO A 84 17.97 8.10 10.73
C PRO A 84 17.27 6.77 11.00
N TYR A 85 17.69 5.69 10.33
CA TYR A 85 17.13 4.35 10.51
C TYR A 85 17.06 3.93 12.00
N SER A 86 18.10 4.23 12.78
CA SER A 86 18.16 3.94 14.21
C SER A 86 17.07 4.64 15.04
N TRP A 87 16.53 5.76 14.55
CA TRP A 87 15.40 6.40 15.22
C TRP A 87 14.15 5.53 15.12
N PHE A 88 13.85 4.97 13.95
CA PHE A 88 12.72 4.06 13.79
C PHE A 88 12.88 2.81 14.64
N GLU A 89 14.08 2.23 14.66
CA GLU A 89 14.40 1.07 15.47
C GLU A 89 14.21 1.31 16.97
N ASN A 90 14.65 2.48 17.49
CA ASN A 90 14.65 2.75 18.93
C ASN A 90 13.38 3.44 19.46
N GLN A 91 12.62 4.17 18.60
CA GLN A 91 11.46 4.95 19.04
C GLN A 91 10.13 4.30 18.64
N VAL A 92 10.13 3.46 17.63
CA VAL A 92 8.90 2.94 17.02
C VAL A 92 8.71 1.45 17.30
N ILE A 93 9.81 0.68 17.43
CA ILE A 93 9.75 -0.76 17.67
C ILE A 93 9.69 -1.07 19.16
N HIS A 94 8.73 -1.90 19.52
CA HIS A 94 8.50 -2.36 20.89
C HIS A 94 8.39 -3.89 20.97
N SER A 95 8.60 -4.43 22.17
CA SER A 95 8.39 -5.86 22.42
C SER A 95 6.95 -6.12 22.82
N VAL A 96 6.35 -7.16 22.29
CA VAL A 96 5.03 -7.65 22.73
C VAL A 96 5.11 -8.05 24.21
N PRO A 97 4.20 -7.53 25.08
CA PRO A 97 4.19 -7.84 26.51
C PRO A 97 3.85 -9.31 26.81
N ALA A 98 4.25 -9.78 28.00
CA ALA A 98 4.10 -11.18 28.41
C ALA A 98 2.64 -11.66 28.48
N SER A 99 1.67 -10.75 28.63
CA SER A 99 0.24 -11.06 28.69
C SER A 99 -0.41 -11.38 27.35
N TYR A 100 0.34 -11.25 26.25
CA TYR A 100 -0.20 -11.44 24.89
C TYR A 100 0.49 -12.60 24.17
N PRO A 101 -0.21 -13.32 23.29
CA PRO A 101 0.42 -14.25 22.35
C PRO A 101 1.49 -13.53 21.51
N GLY A 102 2.63 -14.18 21.29
CA GLY A 102 3.78 -13.56 20.61
C GLY A 102 4.69 -12.75 21.54
N PHE A 103 4.58 -12.95 22.86
CA PHE A 103 5.48 -12.36 23.86
C PHE A 103 6.94 -12.34 23.41
N GLY A 104 7.57 -11.18 23.57
CA GLY A 104 8.97 -10.95 23.17
C GLY A 104 9.20 -10.63 21.71
N ARG A 105 8.23 -10.83 20.81
CA ARG A 105 8.35 -10.42 19.39
C ARG A 105 8.52 -8.91 19.30
N LYS A 106 9.44 -8.47 18.45
CA LYS A 106 9.62 -7.05 18.13
C LYS A 106 8.61 -6.66 17.07
N VAL A 107 7.86 -5.59 17.34
CA VAL A 107 6.79 -5.10 16.45
C VAL A 107 6.76 -3.58 16.39
N TYR A 108 6.22 -3.04 15.31
CA TYR A 108 5.64 -1.69 15.28
C TYR A 108 4.18 -1.82 15.74
N PRO A 109 3.85 -1.38 16.97
CA PRO A 109 2.52 -1.59 17.55
C PRO A 109 1.42 -0.87 16.80
N GLY A 110 0.27 -1.52 16.62
CA GLY A 110 -0.89 -0.95 15.93
C GLY A 110 -1.39 0.36 16.55
N PHE A 111 -1.35 0.49 17.89
CA PHE A 111 -1.76 1.75 18.54
C PHE A 111 -0.83 2.93 18.23
N LEU A 112 0.47 2.70 18.03
CA LEU A 112 1.39 3.76 17.60
C LEU A 112 1.18 4.12 16.13
N GLN A 113 0.90 3.14 15.26
CA GLN A 113 0.53 3.40 13.87
C GLN A 113 -0.73 4.28 13.81
N HIS A 114 -1.76 3.91 14.56
CA HIS A 114 -3.00 4.66 14.65
C HIS A 114 -2.79 6.09 15.18
N ALA A 115 -2.00 6.25 16.25
CA ALA A 115 -1.64 7.57 16.77
C ALA A 115 -0.91 8.42 15.73
N GLY A 116 -0.01 7.82 14.94
CA GLY A 116 0.69 8.47 13.84
C GLY A 116 -0.26 8.95 12.75
N PHE A 117 -1.21 8.13 12.32
CA PHE A 117 -2.22 8.50 11.33
C PHE A 117 -3.12 9.67 11.79
N ILE A 118 -3.56 9.66 13.05
CA ILE A 118 -4.33 10.77 13.61
C ILE A 118 -3.49 12.05 13.65
N ALA A 119 -2.22 11.95 14.08
CA ALA A 119 -1.31 13.09 14.19
C ALA A 119 -0.98 13.76 12.85
N MET A 120 -1.08 13.05 11.72
CA MET A 120 -0.90 13.64 10.40
C MET A 120 -2.02 14.60 10.02
N ASN A 121 -3.25 14.39 10.50
CA ASN A 121 -4.41 15.20 10.12
C ASN A 121 -5.45 15.33 11.25
N PRO A 122 -5.06 15.90 12.42
CA PRO A 122 -5.91 15.89 13.62
C PRO A 122 -7.20 16.69 13.42
N GLY A 123 -7.16 17.80 12.68
CA GLY A 123 -8.32 18.62 12.40
C GLY A 123 -9.40 17.87 11.60
N ARG A 124 -9.01 17.04 10.65
CA ARG A 124 -9.93 16.22 9.85
C ARG A 124 -10.64 15.17 10.72
N HIS A 125 -9.91 14.52 11.62
CA HIS A 125 -10.50 13.54 12.54
C HIS A 125 -11.47 14.21 13.52
N ALA A 126 -11.10 15.37 14.09
CA ALA A 126 -11.97 16.13 14.96
C ALA A 126 -13.26 16.55 14.24
N GLN A 127 -13.16 17.06 13.00
CA GLN A 127 -14.33 17.43 12.19
C GLN A 127 -15.21 16.21 11.89
N SER A 128 -14.62 15.09 11.50
CA SER A 128 -15.37 13.88 11.20
C SER A 128 -16.16 13.36 12.41
N HIS A 129 -15.58 13.38 13.60
CA HIS A 129 -16.30 13.00 14.83
C HIS A 129 -17.39 14.03 15.21
N TRP A 130 -17.17 15.30 14.93
CA TRP A 130 -18.20 16.32 15.10
C TRP A 130 -19.38 16.09 14.15
N ASP A 131 -19.11 15.82 12.89
CA ASP A 131 -20.14 15.52 11.90
C ASP A 131 -20.94 14.26 12.29
N PHE A 132 -20.27 13.22 12.80
CA PHE A 132 -20.94 12.05 13.37
C PHE A 132 -21.90 12.39 14.51
N TYR A 133 -21.47 13.23 15.45
CA TYR A 133 -22.35 13.72 16.52
C TYR A 133 -23.59 14.46 15.96
N MET A 134 -23.37 15.30 14.94
CA MET A 134 -24.47 16.04 14.30
C MET A 134 -25.44 15.10 13.58
N HIS A 135 -24.97 14.11 12.84
CA HIS A 135 -25.82 13.10 12.20
C HIS A 135 -26.67 12.34 13.22
N LEU A 136 -26.08 11.92 14.35
CA LEU A 136 -26.83 11.28 15.44
C LEU A 136 -27.92 12.20 16.00
N ARG A 137 -27.61 13.49 16.22
CA ARG A 137 -28.55 14.47 16.74
C ARG A 137 -29.70 14.75 15.78
N GLU A 138 -29.44 14.73 14.49
CA GLU A 138 -30.41 15.00 13.43
C GLU A 138 -31.20 13.75 13.00
N GLY A 139 -30.85 12.58 13.53
CA GLY A 139 -31.49 11.32 13.20
C GLY A 139 -31.09 10.75 11.85
N ASP A 140 -29.99 11.24 11.26
CA ASP A 140 -29.37 10.68 10.04
C ASP A 140 -28.57 9.43 10.41
N ASN A 141 -29.31 8.33 10.57
CA ASN A 141 -28.73 7.05 10.96
C ASN A 141 -27.85 6.42 9.88
N GLU A 142 -28.10 6.74 8.61
CA GLU A 142 -27.32 6.21 7.48
C GLU A 142 -25.90 6.78 7.49
N SER A 143 -25.75 8.10 7.53
CA SER A 143 -24.45 8.76 7.60
C SER A 143 -23.70 8.42 8.90
N ALA A 144 -24.43 8.30 10.03
CA ALA A 144 -23.85 7.87 11.29
C ALA A 144 -23.29 6.44 11.23
N GLU A 145 -23.98 5.50 10.58
CA GLU A 145 -23.54 4.14 10.41
C GLU A 145 -22.36 4.02 9.42
N GLU A 146 -22.35 4.81 8.34
CA GLU A 146 -21.19 4.89 7.44
C GLU A 146 -19.94 5.38 8.19
N HIS A 147 -20.07 6.40 9.06
CA HIS A 147 -18.98 6.89 9.90
C HIS A 147 -18.47 5.79 10.84
N ARG A 148 -19.37 5.06 11.52
CA ARG A 148 -19.01 3.97 12.44
C ARG A 148 -18.24 2.87 11.71
N LYS A 149 -18.75 2.38 10.58
CA LYS A 149 -18.09 1.36 9.76
C LYS A 149 -16.69 1.81 9.31
N PHE A 150 -16.56 3.07 8.86
CA PHE A 150 -15.25 3.61 8.49
C PHE A 150 -14.28 3.58 9.65
N TYR A 151 -14.67 4.05 10.85
CA TYR A 151 -13.76 4.09 12.00
C TYR A 151 -13.52 2.73 12.64
N ASP A 152 -14.45 1.77 12.55
CA ASP A 152 -14.21 0.40 12.96
C ASP A 152 -13.08 -0.23 12.13
N GLU A 153 -13.09 -0.05 10.82
CA GLU A 153 -12.01 -0.48 9.92
C GLU A 153 -10.70 0.31 10.17
N TYR A 154 -10.80 1.63 10.27
CA TYR A 154 -9.67 2.52 10.49
C TYR A 154 -8.92 2.24 11.80
N ASN A 155 -9.64 1.84 12.85
CA ASN A 155 -9.09 1.53 14.16
C ASN A 155 -8.56 0.08 14.25
N ALA A 156 -8.89 -0.80 13.31
CA ALA A 156 -8.47 -2.19 13.28
C ALA A 156 -7.02 -2.37 12.79
N VAL A 157 -6.09 -1.56 13.31
CA VAL A 157 -4.68 -1.59 12.93
C VAL A 157 -3.96 -2.72 13.65
N LEU A 158 -3.30 -3.59 12.88
CA LEU A 158 -2.53 -4.71 13.40
C LEU A 158 -1.07 -4.32 13.69
N ASP A 159 -0.46 -5.00 14.66
CA ASP A 159 0.97 -4.90 14.88
C ASP A 159 1.73 -5.43 13.66
N MET A 160 2.75 -4.69 13.22
CA MET A 160 3.65 -5.14 12.14
C MET A 160 4.93 -5.76 12.72
N PRO A 161 5.43 -6.86 12.17
CA PRO A 161 6.78 -7.37 12.49
C PRO A 161 7.83 -6.28 12.27
N ALA A 162 8.76 -6.15 13.22
CA ALA A 162 9.78 -5.11 13.16
C ALA A 162 10.64 -5.22 11.90
N GLU A 163 11.00 -6.41 11.51
CA GLU A 163 11.81 -6.71 10.33
C GLU A 163 11.13 -6.17 9.07
N TYR A 164 9.87 -6.51 8.87
CA TYR A 164 9.07 -6.03 7.72
C TYR A 164 8.98 -4.51 7.67
N TYR A 165 8.66 -3.88 8.80
CA TYR A 165 8.52 -2.42 8.88
C TYR A 165 9.84 -1.71 8.60
N LEU A 166 10.91 -2.11 9.30
CA LEU A 166 12.22 -1.46 9.19
C LEU A 166 12.84 -1.65 7.81
N GLU A 167 12.71 -2.84 7.22
CA GLU A 167 13.15 -3.09 5.85
C GLU A 167 12.37 -2.25 4.83
N THR A 168 11.07 -2.06 5.06
CA THR A 168 10.24 -1.18 4.21
C THR A 168 10.70 0.27 4.31
N ILE A 169 10.90 0.81 5.53
CA ILE A 169 11.42 2.17 5.73
C ILE A 169 12.73 2.34 4.98
N LYS A 170 13.67 1.42 5.15
CA LYS A 170 14.98 1.49 4.51
C LYS A 170 14.89 1.39 2.98
N THR A 171 14.28 0.32 2.49
CA THR A 171 14.27 -0.02 1.05
C THR A 171 13.45 0.96 0.22
N VAL A 172 12.24 1.30 0.71
CA VAL A 172 11.27 2.09 -0.07
C VAL A 172 11.49 3.58 0.15
N PHE A 173 11.59 4.01 1.42
CA PHE A 173 11.51 5.44 1.76
C PHE A 173 12.87 6.12 1.97
N GLN A 174 13.92 5.40 2.37
CA GLN A 174 15.25 5.98 2.55
C GLN A 174 16.17 5.75 1.35
N GLU A 175 16.24 4.52 0.86
CA GLU A 175 17.15 4.14 -0.21
C GLU A 175 16.49 4.16 -1.59
N HIS A 176 15.16 4.23 -1.67
CA HIS A 176 14.39 4.30 -2.93
C HIS A 176 14.79 3.24 -3.95
N ARG A 177 15.06 2.01 -3.47
CA ARG A 177 15.72 0.97 -4.28
C ARG A 177 14.94 0.57 -5.53
N LEU A 178 13.58 0.55 -5.46
CA LEU A 178 12.76 0.18 -6.62
C LEU A 178 12.91 1.18 -7.78
N PRO A 179 12.65 2.49 -7.61
CA PRO A 179 12.79 3.44 -8.72
C PRO A 179 14.25 3.69 -9.13
N LEU A 180 15.23 3.37 -8.28
CA LEU A 180 16.65 3.43 -8.64
C LEU A 180 17.15 2.17 -9.36
N GLY A 181 16.33 1.10 -9.42
CA GLY A 181 16.71 -0.17 -10.04
C GLY A 181 17.82 -0.93 -9.30
N THR A 182 17.94 -0.72 -7.99
CA THR A 182 18.96 -1.34 -7.12
C THR A 182 18.39 -2.32 -6.10
N TRP A 183 17.07 -2.59 -6.17
CA TRP A 183 16.45 -3.49 -5.21
C TRP A 183 16.70 -4.94 -5.57
N GLU A 184 17.38 -5.64 -4.67
CA GLU A 184 17.58 -7.08 -4.72
C GLU A 184 16.76 -7.78 -3.65
N VAL A 185 16.13 -8.87 -4.02
CA VAL A 185 15.39 -9.78 -3.15
C VAL A 185 16.11 -11.13 -3.23
N GLU A 186 16.80 -11.50 -2.14
CA GLU A 186 17.64 -12.71 -2.07
C GLU A 186 18.60 -12.87 -3.28
N GLY A 187 19.30 -11.80 -3.62
CA GLY A 187 20.27 -11.78 -4.73
C GLY A 187 19.65 -11.67 -6.12
N LYS A 188 18.31 -11.57 -6.24
CA LYS A 188 17.62 -11.36 -7.51
C LYS A 188 17.23 -9.90 -7.66
N LEU A 189 17.73 -9.23 -8.69
CA LEU A 189 17.40 -7.83 -8.96
C LEU A 189 15.95 -7.69 -9.44
N VAL A 190 15.19 -6.79 -8.79
CA VAL A 190 13.82 -6.43 -9.19
C VAL A 190 13.86 -5.56 -10.43
N LYS A 191 13.30 -6.07 -11.54
CA LYS A 191 13.34 -5.44 -12.87
C LYS A 191 11.92 -5.22 -13.42
N PRO A 192 11.23 -4.10 -13.09
CA PRO A 192 9.90 -3.83 -13.64
C PRO A 192 9.84 -3.80 -15.17
N GLN A 193 10.96 -3.48 -15.83
CA GLN A 193 11.09 -3.50 -17.29
C GLN A 193 10.99 -4.92 -17.88
N ASP A 194 11.14 -5.98 -17.09
CA ASP A 194 10.97 -7.35 -17.58
C ASP A 194 9.49 -7.74 -17.71
N ILE A 195 8.58 -6.96 -17.13
CA ILE A 195 7.13 -7.14 -17.29
C ILE A 195 6.72 -6.70 -18.69
N LYS A 196 6.16 -7.62 -19.49
CA LYS A 196 5.76 -7.37 -20.89
C LYS A 196 4.29 -7.64 -21.15
N THR A 197 3.73 -8.67 -20.51
CA THR A 197 2.39 -9.21 -20.81
C THR A 197 1.32 -8.82 -19.80
N VAL A 198 1.70 -8.31 -18.63
CA VAL A 198 0.76 -7.86 -17.59
C VAL A 198 0.32 -6.43 -17.90
N ALA A 199 -0.99 -6.20 -18.06
CA ALA A 199 -1.50 -4.85 -18.25
C ALA A 199 -1.40 -4.04 -16.94
N LEU A 200 -1.10 -2.72 -17.04
CA LEU A 200 -0.87 -1.84 -15.90
C LEU A 200 -1.87 -0.70 -15.85
N PHE A 201 -2.59 -0.59 -14.74
CA PHE A 201 -3.40 0.56 -14.39
C PHE A 201 -2.89 1.22 -13.12
N THR A 202 -2.63 2.52 -13.14
CA THR A 202 -2.22 3.30 -11.96
C THR A 202 -3.27 4.35 -11.61
N ILE A 203 -3.60 4.46 -10.33
CA ILE A 203 -4.63 5.37 -9.82
C ILE A 203 -4.06 6.18 -8.66
N GLU A 204 -4.24 7.51 -8.73
CA GLU A 204 -3.86 8.46 -7.67
C GLU A 204 -5.01 9.36 -7.30
N GLY A 205 -5.01 9.89 -6.09
CA GLY A 205 -5.86 10.99 -5.68
C GLY A 205 -5.17 12.34 -5.90
N GLU A 206 -5.86 13.32 -6.49
CA GLU A 206 -5.29 14.66 -6.71
C GLU A 206 -4.85 15.34 -5.40
N ARG A 207 -5.54 15.02 -4.31
CA ARG A 207 -5.30 15.57 -2.96
C ARG A 207 -4.82 14.49 -1.98
N ASP A 208 -4.11 13.50 -2.48
CA ASP A 208 -3.55 12.45 -1.63
C ASP A 208 -2.41 13.03 -0.79
N ASP A 209 -2.59 13.04 0.52
CA ASP A 209 -1.68 13.54 1.54
C ASP A 209 -0.79 12.46 2.16
N ILE A 210 -0.95 11.20 1.72
CA ILE A 210 -0.17 10.03 2.15
C ILE A 210 0.78 9.59 1.04
N SER A 211 0.26 9.39 -0.18
CA SER A 211 1.05 9.09 -1.38
C SER A 211 0.90 10.22 -2.38
N GLY A 212 1.90 11.09 -2.48
CA GLY A 212 1.83 12.30 -3.29
C GLY A 212 1.74 12.02 -4.79
N LEU A 213 1.28 13.03 -5.52
CA LEU A 213 1.10 12.96 -6.98
C LEU A 213 2.36 12.50 -7.71
N GLY A 214 2.19 11.54 -8.62
CA GLY A 214 3.25 10.95 -9.41
C GLY A 214 3.95 9.77 -8.74
N GLN A 215 3.73 9.53 -7.45
CA GLN A 215 4.38 8.41 -6.76
C GLN A 215 3.94 7.06 -7.32
N THR A 216 2.64 6.83 -7.45
CA THR A 216 2.10 5.59 -8.02
C THR A 216 2.29 5.54 -9.54
N HIS A 217 2.10 6.69 -10.22
CA HIS A 217 2.26 6.79 -11.67
C HIS A 217 3.70 6.52 -12.12
N ALA A 218 4.70 6.60 -11.25
CA ALA A 218 6.06 6.17 -11.54
C ALA A 218 6.16 4.73 -12.08
N ALA A 219 5.23 3.85 -11.69
CA ALA A 219 5.17 2.49 -12.23
C ALA A 219 5.01 2.46 -13.76
N GLN A 220 4.39 3.48 -14.37
CA GLN A 220 4.24 3.59 -15.82
C GLN A 220 5.60 3.71 -16.53
N GLU A 221 6.54 4.43 -15.92
CA GLU A 221 7.89 4.62 -16.46
C GLU A 221 8.75 3.37 -16.20
N LEU A 222 8.68 2.82 -14.98
CA LEU A 222 9.47 1.65 -14.58
C LEU A 222 9.11 0.41 -15.42
N CYS A 223 7.82 0.18 -15.68
CA CYS A 223 7.35 -0.92 -16.52
C CYS A 223 7.47 -0.57 -18.02
N SER A 224 8.65 -0.16 -18.47
CA SER A 224 8.88 0.39 -19.82
C SER A 224 8.54 -0.56 -20.96
N SER A 225 8.59 -1.87 -20.74
CA SER A 225 8.34 -2.89 -21.77
C SER A 225 6.86 -3.26 -21.95
N ILE A 226 5.97 -2.77 -21.09
CA ILE A 226 4.52 -2.95 -21.29
C ILE A 226 4.07 -2.05 -22.44
N ALA A 227 3.34 -2.61 -23.40
CA ALA A 227 2.81 -1.85 -24.54
C ALA A 227 1.90 -0.70 -24.08
N LYS A 228 1.96 0.46 -24.74
CA LYS A 228 1.15 1.64 -24.40
C LYS A 228 -0.36 1.35 -24.41
N SER A 229 -0.83 0.46 -25.29
CA SER A 229 -2.24 0.01 -25.35
C SER A 229 -2.71 -0.78 -24.14
N SER A 230 -1.76 -1.34 -23.37
CA SER A 230 -2.00 -2.10 -22.14
C SER A 230 -1.68 -1.29 -20.87
N LYS A 231 -1.46 0.01 -21.01
CA LYS A 231 -1.22 0.94 -19.91
C LYS A 231 -2.37 1.92 -19.78
N GLN A 232 -2.77 2.18 -18.54
CA GLN A 232 -3.75 3.20 -18.21
C GLN A 232 -3.32 3.91 -16.92
N GLN A 233 -3.63 5.21 -16.83
CA GLN A 233 -3.46 5.97 -15.59
C GLN A 233 -4.67 6.85 -15.35
N PHE A 234 -4.99 7.11 -14.10
CA PHE A 234 -6.08 7.99 -13.70
C PHE A 234 -5.74 8.72 -12.41
N THR A 235 -5.81 10.04 -12.44
CA THR A 235 -5.75 10.88 -11.23
C THR A 235 -7.18 11.33 -10.91
N ALA A 236 -7.70 10.90 -9.75
CA ALA A 236 -9.05 11.20 -9.32
C ALA A 236 -9.15 12.65 -8.82
N PRO A 237 -9.92 13.54 -9.49
CA PRO A 237 -10.01 14.96 -9.12
C PRO A 237 -10.59 15.14 -7.72
N GLN A 238 -10.04 16.09 -6.95
CA GLN A 238 -10.50 16.46 -5.60
C GLN A 238 -10.63 15.26 -4.66
N CYS A 239 -9.78 14.24 -4.82
CA CYS A 239 -9.80 12.98 -4.07
C CYS A 239 -8.55 12.86 -3.20
N GLY A 240 -8.72 12.63 -1.92
CA GLY A 240 -7.64 12.26 -1.00
C GLY A 240 -7.42 10.75 -0.99
N HIS A 241 -6.45 10.29 -0.19
CA HIS A 241 -6.00 8.91 -0.14
C HIS A 241 -7.14 7.88 -0.03
N TYR A 242 -7.98 8.02 1.00
CA TYR A 242 -9.08 7.07 1.24
C TYR A 242 -10.17 7.11 0.18
N GLY A 243 -10.37 8.26 -0.47
CA GLY A 243 -11.40 8.43 -1.49
C GLY A 243 -11.14 7.66 -2.78
N ILE A 244 -9.90 7.16 -3.01
CA ILE A 244 -9.59 6.36 -4.19
C ILE A 244 -10.04 4.90 -4.07
N PHE A 245 -10.34 4.40 -2.87
CA PHE A 245 -10.79 3.02 -2.64
C PHE A 245 -12.02 2.90 -1.72
N SER A 246 -12.61 4.03 -1.30
CA SER A 246 -13.83 4.04 -0.51
C SER A 246 -14.75 5.23 -0.82
N GLY A 247 -16.02 5.14 -0.41
CA GLY A 247 -16.99 6.22 -0.54
C GLY A 247 -17.53 6.41 -1.98
N ARG A 248 -18.19 7.57 -2.21
CA ARG A 248 -18.92 7.83 -3.45
C ARG A 248 -18.05 7.84 -4.69
N LYS A 249 -16.87 8.51 -4.65
CA LYS A 249 -15.97 8.58 -5.82
C LYS A 249 -15.44 7.22 -6.22
N TRP A 250 -15.14 6.36 -5.24
CA TRP A 250 -14.80 4.97 -5.50
C TRP A 250 -15.93 4.28 -6.24
N ARG A 251 -17.16 4.29 -5.71
CA ARG A 251 -18.30 3.57 -6.28
C ARG A 251 -18.69 4.06 -7.68
N GLU A 252 -18.71 5.38 -7.89
CA GLU A 252 -19.27 5.98 -9.10
C GLU A 252 -18.24 6.19 -10.22
N ILE A 253 -16.95 6.34 -9.89
CA ILE A 253 -15.95 6.75 -10.87
C ILE A 253 -14.82 5.73 -10.97
N ILE A 254 -14.21 5.34 -9.83
CA ILE A 254 -12.96 4.57 -9.85
C ILE A 254 -13.23 3.10 -10.08
N TYR A 255 -14.14 2.51 -9.32
CA TYR A 255 -14.51 1.11 -9.45
C TYR A 255 -14.97 0.74 -10.88
N PRO A 256 -15.85 1.51 -11.55
CA PRO A 256 -16.18 1.26 -12.95
C PRO A 256 -14.95 1.24 -13.88
N LYS A 257 -14.02 2.17 -13.70
CA LYS A 257 -12.78 2.19 -14.52
C LYS A 257 -11.92 0.95 -14.30
N ILE A 258 -11.86 0.44 -13.07
CA ILE A 258 -11.12 -0.79 -12.77
C ILE A 258 -11.81 -2.00 -13.40
N THR A 259 -13.13 -2.11 -13.30
CA THR A 259 -13.87 -3.22 -13.91
C THR A 259 -13.78 -3.21 -15.43
N ASP A 260 -13.85 -2.03 -16.06
CA ASP A 260 -13.65 -1.88 -17.51
C ASP A 260 -12.22 -2.29 -17.93
N PHE A 261 -11.22 -1.89 -17.13
CA PHE A 261 -9.83 -2.26 -17.38
C PHE A 261 -9.61 -3.78 -17.26
N ILE A 262 -10.18 -4.39 -16.23
CA ILE A 262 -10.14 -5.85 -16.03
C ILE A 262 -10.82 -6.55 -17.21
N ALA A 263 -12.05 -6.16 -17.56
CA ALA A 263 -12.79 -6.76 -18.69
C ALA A 263 -12.05 -6.66 -20.03
N LYS A 264 -11.33 -5.56 -20.24
CA LYS A 264 -10.51 -5.37 -21.46
C LYS A 264 -9.33 -6.33 -21.55
N HIS A 265 -8.82 -6.81 -20.41
CA HIS A 265 -7.60 -7.61 -20.34
C HIS A 265 -7.84 -9.04 -19.81
N SER A 266 -9.11 -9.45 -19.72
CA SER A 266 -9.52 -10.83 -19.36
C SER A 266 -9.35 -11.83 -20.50
#